data_c62c425fd4bee8bacc9dac3e1a271149
#
_entry.id   c62c425fd4bee8bacc9dac3e1a271149
#
_cell.length_a   1.000
_cell.length_b   1.000
_cell.length_c   1.000
_cell.angle_alpha   90.00
_cell.angle_beta   90.00
_cell.angle_gamma   90.00
#
_symmetry.space_group_name_H-M   'P 1'
#
loop_
_entity.id
_entity.type
_entity.pdbx_description
1 polymer ?
#
loop_
_entity_poly.entity_id
_entity_poly.type
_entity_poly.pdbx_seq_one_letter_code
_entity_poly.pdbx_strand_id
1 'polypeptide(L)'
;SSAFVSHDVTRIDLGGHLGVFDWLTLGATVPVMKNRTALEVAFRPDSMGGNLGLNPLISDPGGVNDFLASLEAALGLAQARAASICGTTPGTGACSDAASLEGQISGFLSTSRNAYSSSALFPMRGSQAARALTDATTTLDQDLNAAGLGGLGATMAFASEWITSETFASLPSKGGSGIQGAPLAPIN
;
A
#
# COMPACT_ATOMS: atom_id res chain seq x y z
N SER A 1 14.54 4.43 -7.08
CA SER A 1 13.53 4.28 -8.11
C SER A 1 13.46 5.53 -8.96
N SER A 2 13.39 5.39 -10.25
CA SER A 2 13.23 6.49 -11.21
C SER A 2 12.04 6.19 -12.12
N ALA A 3 11.24 7.21 -12.40
CA ALA A 3 10.15 7.12 -13.35
C ALA A 3 10.43 8.11 -14.48
N PHE A 4 10.34 7.64 -15.72
CA PHE A 4 10.46 8.46 -16.91
C PHE A 4 9.11 8.45 -17.63
N VAL A 5 8.60 9.65 -17.92
CA VAL A 5 7.41 9.82 -18.75
C VAL A 5 7.88 10.38 -20.07
N SER A 6 7.67 9.65 -21.16
CA SER A 6 7.86 10.16 -22.50
C SER A 6 6.49 10.41 -23.14
N HIS A 7 6.35 11.57 -23.75
CA HIS A 7 5.14 11.97 -24.43
C HIS A 7 5.50 12.34 -25.87
N ASP A 8 4.95 11.61 -26.82
CA ASP A 8 5.17 11.83 -28.24
C ASP A 8 3.83 12.19 -28.89
N VAL A 9 3.82 13.35 -29.54
CA VAL A 9 2.64 13.86 -30.23
C VAL A 9 3.01 14.09 -31.68
N THR A 10 2.43 13.29 -32.56
CA THR A 10 2.54 13.49 -34.01
C THR A 10 1.24 14.11 -34.52
N ARG A 11 1.33 15.26 -35.16
CA ARG A 11 0.20 15.91 -35.81
C ARG A 11 0.43 15.95 -37.32
N ILE A 12 -0.54 15.50 -38.05
CA ILE A 12 -0.58 15.57 -39.53
C ILE A 12 -1.83 16.34 -39.92
N ASP A 13 -1.66 17.45 -40.61
CA ASP A 13 -2.77 18.24 -41.10
C ASP A 13 -2.98 17.86 -42.60
N LEU A 14 -4.12 17.21 -42.86
CA LEU A 14 -4.53 16.88 -44.24
C LEU A 14 -5.47 17.98 -44.71
N GLY A 15 -5.01 18.76 -45.70
CA GLY A 15 -5.79 19.84 -46.29
C GLY A 15 -6.07 19.63 -47.76
N GLY A 16 -7.25 19.98 -48.19
CA GLY A 16 -7.64 20.00 -49.59
C GLY A 16 -8.45 21.23 -49.93
N HIS A 17 -8.24 21.76 -51.13
CA HIS A 17 -9.01 22.88 -51.68
C HIS A 17 -9.68 22.44 -52.97
N LEU A 18 -10.97 22.74 -53.10
CA LEU A 18 -11.76 22.48 -54.30
C LEU A 18 -12.31 23.81 -54.81
N GLY A 19 -11.91 24.19 -56.01
CA GLY A 19 -12.54 25.28 -56.75
C GLY A 19 -13.90 24.83 -57.27
N VAL A 20 -14.97 25.48 -56.83
CA VAL A 20 -16.34 25.14 -57.23
C VAL A 20 -16.80 26.07 -58.36
N PHE A 21 -16.37 27.32 -58.32
CA PHE A 21 -16.60 28.34 -59.33
C PHE A 21 -15.37 29.23 -59.45
N ASP A 22 -15.22 30.03 -60.48
CA ASP A 22 -14.09 30.94 -60.65
C ASP A 22 -13.94 31.95 -59.50
N TRP A 23 -14.99 32.17 -58.74
CA TRP A 23 -15.03 33.06 -57.58
C TRP A 23 -15.19 32.37 -56.23
N LEU A 24 -15.32 31.01 -56.20
CA LEU A 24 -15.54 30.24 -54.97
C LEU A 24 -14.63 29.04 -54.86
N THR A 25 -13.77 29.03 -53.87
CA THR A 25 -12.93 27.89 -53.47
C THR A 25 -13.33 27.42 -52.07
N LEU A 26 -13.65 26.14 -51.95
CA LEU A 26 -13.89 25.49 -50.66
C LEU A 26 -12.64 24.78 -50.22
N GLY A 27 -12.21 25.02 -48.98
CA GLY A 27 -11.08 24.35 -48.37
C GLY A 27 -11.51 23.61 -47.08
N ALA A 28 -10.98 22.42 -46.89
CA ALA A 28 -11.14 21.68 -45.62
C ALA A 28 -9.78 21.18 -45.15
N THR A 29 -9.53 21.29 -43.86
CA THR A 29 -8.34 20.75 -43.23
C THR A 29 -8.77 19.82 -42.07
N VAL A 30 -8.29 18.60 -42.11
CA VAL A 30 -8.54 17.59 -41.07
C VAL A 30 -7.24 17.34 -40.31
N PRO A 31 -7.13 17.76 -39.05
CA PRO A 31 -5.99 17.42 -38.23
C PRO A 31 -6.10 15.97 -37.77
N VAL A 32 -5.11 15.15 -38.07
CA VAL A 32 -4.95 13.80 -37.51
C VAL A 32 -3.87 13.88 -36.43
N MET A 33 -4.25 13.59 -35.19
CA MET A 33 -3.33 13.60 -34.07
C MET A 33 -3.10 12.18 -33.57
N LYS A 34 -1.84 11.77 -33.51
CA LYS A 34 -1.40 10.55 -32.83
C LYS A 34 -0.70 10.97 -31.53
N ASN A 35 -1.28 10.55 -30.42
CA ASN A 35 -0.71 10.78 -29.10
C ASN A 35 -0.22 9.45 -28.53
N ARG A 36 1.04 9.39 -28.13
CA ARG A 36 1.65 8.23 -27.49
C ARG A 36 2.31 8.68 -26.20
N THR A 37 1.83 8.14 -25.08
CA THR A 37 2.46 8.32 -23.78
C THR A 37 3.06 7.00 -23.35
N ALA A 38 4.34 6.97 -23.04
CA ALA A 38 5.00 5.82 -22.44
C ALA A 38 5.50 6.21 -21.05
N LEU A 39 5.17 5.39 -20.06
CA LEU A 39 5.68 5.49 -18.71
C LEU A 39 6.64 4.34 -18.48
N GLU A 40 7.89 4.65 -18.22
CA GLU A 40 8.90 3.68 -17.84
C GLU A 40 9.23 3.87 -16.35
N VAL A 41 8.96 2.85 -15.55
CA VAL A 41 9.31 2.84 -14.13
C VAL A 41 10.45 1.86 -13.91
N ALA A 42 11.63 2.38 -13.58
CA ALA A 42 12.79 1.57 -13.26
C ALA A 42 12.94 1.45 -11.74
N PHE A 43 12.78 0.24 -11.23
CA PHE A 43 13.10 -0.10 -9.85
C PHE A 43 14.58 -0.53 -9.81
N ARG A 44 15.42 0.35 -9.28
CA ARG A 44 16.81 -0.01 -9.02
C ARG A 44 16.92 -0.34 -7.53
N PRO A 45 17.15 -1.60 -7.17
CA PRO A 45 17.66 -1.92 -5.85
C PRO A 45 19.08 -1.32 -5.81
N ASP A 46 19.23 -0.17 -5.15
CA ASP A 46 20.56 0.35 -4.89
C ASP A 46 21.25 -0.55 -3.85
N SER A 47 22.56 -0.38 -3.72
CA SER A 47 23.39 -1.12 -2.78
C SER A 47 23.02 -0.90 -1.30
N MET A 48 22.09 0.00 -1.02
CA MET A 48 21.57 0.32 0.31
C MET A 48 20.25 -0.39 0.62
N GLY A 49 19.79 -1.25 -0.27
CA GLY A 49 18.52 -1.96 -0.17
C GLY A 49 17.34 -1.03 -0.42
N GLY A 50 16.53 -1.29 -1.43
CA GLY A 50 15.26 -0.59 -1.61
C GLY A 50 14.42 -0.72 -0.35
N ASN A 51 13.70 0.34 -0.01
CA ASN A 51 12.89 0.36 1.22
C ASN A 51 11.55 -0.35 1.07
N LEU A 52 11.17 -0.73 -0.16
CA LEU A 52 9.87 -1.31 -0.49
C LEU A 52 10.02 -2.59 -1.30
N GLY A 53 9.20 -3.56 -0.99
CA GLY A 53 9.08 -4.83 -1.69
C GLY A 53 7.61 -5.19 -1.95
N LEU A 54 7.38 -6.40 -2.42
CA LEU A 54 6.04 -6.94 -2.63
C LEU A 54 5.34 -7.12 -1.28
N ASN A 55 4.08 -6.69 -1.20
CA ASN A 55 3.29 -6.82 0.02
C ASN A 55 3.20 -8.30 0.43
N PRO A 56 3.55 -8.65 1.67
CA PRO A 56 3.49 -10.03 2.15
C PRO A 56 2.08 -10.63 2.11
N LEU A 57 1.01 -9.84 2.12
CA LEU A 57 -0.33 -10.37 1.88
C LEU A 57 -0.45 -11.08 0.51
N ILE A 58 0.40 -10.74 -0.46
CA ILE A 58 0.43 -11.36 -1.79
C ILE A 58 1.42 -12.56 -1.80
N SER A 59 2.60 -12.40 -1.20
CA SER A 59 3.69 -13.40 -1.25
C SER A 59 3.65 -14.40 -0.10
N ASP A 60 3.18 -14.01 1.09
CA ASP A 60 3.09 -14.84 2.31
C ASP A 60 1.83 -14.47 3.11
N PRO A 61 0.63 -14.78 2.60
CA PRO A 61 -0.61 -14.44 3.29
C PRO A 61 -0.74 -15.15 4.65
N GLY A 62 -0.07 -16.27 4.86
CA GLY A 62 -0.08 -17.01 6.11
C GLY A 62 0.50 -16.17 7.25
N GLY A 63 1.71 -15.66 7.10
CA GLY A 63 2.36 -14.83 8.11
C GLY A 63 1.60 -13.55 8.43
N VAL A 64 0.94 -12.94 7.43
CA VAL A 64 0.08 -11.77 7.66
C VAL A 64 -1.15 -12.13 8.48
N ASN A 65 -1.83 -13.24 8.12
CA ASN A 65 -3.04 -13.67 8.82
C ASN A 65 -2.73 -14.08 10.26
N ASP A 66 -1.64 -14.78 10.50
CA ASP A 66 -1.21 -15.17 11.85
C ASP A 66 -0.93 -13.96 12.72
N PHE A 67 -0.25 -12.94 12.17
CA PHE A 67 0.00 -11.69 12.88
C PHE A 67 -1.29 -10.94 13.21
N LEU A 68 -2.19 -10.78 12.24
CA LEU A 68 -3.48 -10.10 12.47
C LEU A 68 -4.35 -10.86 13.47
N ALA A 69 -4.38 -12.19 13.39
CA ALA A 69 -5.10 -13.03 14.36
C ALA A 69 -4.52 -12.89 15.78
N SER A 70 -3.20 -12.78 15.91
CA SER A 70 -2.56 -12.56 17.22
C SER A 70 -2.95 -11.21 17.83
N LEU A 71 -3.04 -10.15 17.01
CA LEU A 71 -3.54 -8.83 17.44
C LEU A 71 -5.02 -8.87 17.84
N GLU A 72 -5.85 -9.60 17.11
CA GLU A 72 -7.27 -9.79 17.45
C GLU A 72 -7.44 -10.52 18.77
N ALA A 73 -6.66 -11.56 19.01
CA ALA A 73 -6.67 -12.29 20.26
C ALA A 73 -6.23 -11.39 21.44
N ALA A 74 -5.14 -10.61 21.26
CA ALA A 74 -4.68 -9.65 22.24
C ALA A 74 -5.72 -8.57 22.54
N LEU A 75 -6.43 -8.07 21.51
CA LEU A 75 -7.53 -7.10 21.69
C LEU A 75 -8.66 -7.70 22.51
N GLY A 76 -9.06 -8.94 22.24
CA GLY A 76 -10.11 -9.62 23.02
C GLY A 76 -9.75 -9.76 24.50
N LEU A 77 -8.49 -10.10 24.81
CA LEU A 77 -7.99 -10.18 26.18
C LEU A 77 -7.97 -8.81 26.86
N ALA A 78 -7.53 -7.76 26.15
CA ALA A 78 -7.50 -6.40 26.68
C ALA A 78 -8.91 -5.87 26.96
N GLN A 79 -9.88 -6.14 26.09
CA GLN A 79 -11.29 -5.79 26.29
C GLN A 79 -11.88 -6.47 27.52
N ALA A 80 -11.64 -7.77 27.67
CA ALA A 80 -12.12 -8.50 28.84
C ALA A 80 -11.51 -7.95 30.15
N ARG A 81 -10.21 -7.60 30.13
CA ARG A 81 -9.53 -6.99 31.25
C ARG A 81 -10.08 -5.60 31.58
N ALA A 82 -10.23 -4.73 30.56
CA ALA A 82 -10.78 -3.38 30.73
C ALA A 82 -12.20 -3.46 31.33
N ALA A 83 -13.05 -4.32 30.80
CA ALA A 83 -14.41 -4.54 31.30
C ALA A 83 -14.40 -5.00 32.78
N SER A 84 -13.50 -5.92 33.15
CA SER A 84 -13.38 -6.42 34.52
C SER A 84 -12.91 -5.32 35.50
N ILE A 85 -11.85 -4.58 35.13
CA ILE A 85 -11.27 -3.54 36.04
C ILE A 85 -12.25 -2.36 36.14
N CYS A 86 -12.76 -1.86 35.01
CA CYS A 86 -13.65 -0.71 35.03
C CYS A 86 -15.03 -1.04 35.60
N GLY A 87 -15.46 -2.29 35.54
CA GLY A 87 -16.70 -2.75 36.20
C GLY A 87 -16.58 -2.79 37.74
N THR A 88 -15.39 -3.05 38.25
CA THR A 88 -15.16 -3.12 39.71
C THR A 88 -14.67 -1.80 40.30
N THR A 89 -13.86 -1.05 39.56
CA THR A 89 -13.24 0.21 40.04
C THR A 89 -13.33 1.30 38.98
N PRO A 90 -14.55 1.80 38.70
CA PRO A 90 -14.75 2.83 37.65
C PRO A 90 -14.03 4.14 38.06
N GLY A 91 -13.43 4.82 37.06
CA GLY A 91 -12.78 6.11 37.26
C GLY A 91 -11.41 6.08 37.96
N THR A 92 -10.86 4.89 38.17
CA THR A 92 -9.50 4.75 38.70
C THR A 92 -8.44 4.81 37.61
N GLY A 93 -7.17 5.10 37.96
CA GLY A 93 -6.04 5.04 37.06
C GLY A 93 -5.93 3.66 36.37
N ALA A 94 -6.17 2.58 37.09
CA ALA A 94 -6.13 1.22 36.56
C ALA A 94 -7.18 0.99 35.44
N CYS A 95 -8.39 1.55 35.57
CA CYS A 95 -9.39 1.51 34.54
C CYS A 95 -8.95 2.34 33.30
N SER A 96 -8.39 3.54 33.54
CA SER A 96 -7.87 4.38 32.45
C SER A 96 -6.74 3.70 31.67
N ASP A 97 -5.81 3.07 32.37
CA ASP A 97 -4.66 2.37 31.79
C ASP A 97 -5.14 1.16 30.94
N ALA A 98 -6.09 0.38 31.49
CA ALA A 98 -6.66 -0.76 30.76
C ALA A 98 -7.40 -0.32 29.48
N ALA A 99 -8.18 0.75 29.53
CA ALA A 99 -8.87 1.31 28.38
C ALA A 99 -7.89 1.92 27.35
N SER A 100 -6.80 2.53 27.82
CA SER A 100 -5.75 3.06 26.95
C SER A 100 -5.06 1.94 26.17
N LEU A 101 -4.69 0.84 26.83
CA LEU A 101 -4.08 -0.32 26.20
C LEU A 101 -5.02 -0.95 25.16
N GLU A 102 -6.31 -1.12 25.46
CA GLU A 102 -7.32 -1.57 24.51
C GLU A 102 -7.35 -0.66 23.27
N GLY A 103 -7.39 0.66 23.45
CA GLY A 103 -7.36 1.64 22.37
C GLY A 103 -6.11 1.55 21.50
N GLN A 104 -4.93 1.35 22.10
CA GLN A 104 -3.67 1.17 21.37
C GLN A 104 -3.69 -0.08 20.50
N ILE A 105 -4.12 -1.23 21.03
CA ILE A 105 -4.20 -2.49 20.27
C ILE A 105 -5.20 -2.36 19.12
N SER A 106 -6.37 -1.79 19.38
CA SER A 106 -7.41 -1.56 18.37
C SER A 106 -6.92 -0.65 17.24
N GLY A 107 -6.26 0.45 17.59
CA GLY A 107 -5.65 1.38 16.62
C GLY A 107 -4.55 0.71 15.81
N PHE A 108 -3.68 -0.05 16.46
CA PHE A 108 -2.60 -0.77 15.78
C PHE A 108 -3.13 -1.86 14.83
N LEU A 109 -4.13 -2.63 15.24
CA LEU A 109 -4.80 -3.64 14.42
C LEU A 109 -5.45 -3.02 13.18
N SER A 110 -6.21 -1.93 13.35
CA SER A 110 -6.87 -1.27 12.23
C SER A 110 -5.86 -0.69 11.23
N THR A 111 -4.79 -0.08 11.73
CA THR A 111 -3.70 0.47 10.91
C THR A 111 -2.97 -0.63 10.16
N SER A 112 -2.67 -1.76 10.82
CA SER A 112 -2.02 -2.92 10.20
C SER A 112 -2.88 -3.53 9.10
N ARG A 113 -4.18 -3.74 9.34
CA ARG A 113 -5.12 -4.22 8.34
C ARG A 113 -5.17 -3.31 7.12
N ASN A 114 -5.26 -2.01 7.36
CA ASN A 114 -5.27 -1.03 6.28
C ASN A 114 -3.96 -1.04 5.49
N ALA A 115 -2.80 -1.08 6.18
CA ALA A 115 -1.49 -1.13 5.54
C ALA A 115 -1.33 -2.34 4.63
N TYR A 116 -1.75 -3.54 5.07
CA TYR A 116 -1.68 -4.75 4.25
C TYR A 116 -2.68 -4.75 3.09
N SER A 117 -3.86 -4.16 3.26
CA SER A 117 -4.92 -4.20 2.24
C SER A 117 -4.86 -3.07 1.21
N SER A 118 -4.25 -1.93 1.54
CA SER A 118 -4.33 -0.72 0.73
C SER A 118 -3.23 -0.61 -0.33
N SER A 119 -2.15 -1.39 -0.25
CA SER A 119 -0.99 -1.24 -1.13
C SER A 119 -0.42 -2.59 -1.56
N ALA A 120 -0.03 -2.70 -2.83
CA ALA A 120 0.76 -3.84 -3.30
C ALA A 120 2.23 -3.75 -2.86
N LEU A 121 2.64 -2.62 -2.29
CA LEU A 121 3.99 -2.35 -1.80
C LEU A 121 4.00 -2.34 -0.28
N PHE A 122 5.03 -2.94 0.31
CA PHE A 122 5.22 -2.99 1.75
C PHE A 122 6.69 -2.78 2.11
N PRO A 123 7.01 -2.28 3.31
CA PRO A 123 8.39 -2.13 3.73
C PRO A 123 9.19 -3.43 3.64
N MET A 124 10.37 -3.36 3.05
CA MET A 124 11.31 -4.48 3.01
C MET A 124 11.83 -4.79 4.40
N ARG A 125 11.96 -6.07 4.69
CA ARG A 125 12.61 -6.55 5.92
C ARG A 125 13.99 -5.88 6.07
N GLY A 126 14.25 -5.30 7.24
CA GLY A 126 15.50 -4.58 7.54
C GLY A 126 15.56 -3.14 7.04
N SER A 127 14.55 -2.63 6.31
CA SER A 127 14.45 -1.20 5.99
C SER A 127 14.20 -0.36 7.25
N GLN A 128 14.44 0.93 7.19
CA GLN A 128 14.18 1.83 8.32
C GLN A 128 12.70 1.82 8.73
N ALA A 129 11.79 1.78 7.75
CA ALA A 129 10.36 1.70 8.01
C ALA A 129 9.98 0.36 8.68
N ALA A 130 10.56 -0.77 8.22
CA ALA A 130 10.34 -2.06 8.87
C ALA A 130 10.85 -2.09 10.31
N ARG A 131 12.00 -1.49 10.59
CA ARG A 131 12.52 -1.39 11.96
C ARG A 131 11.59 -0.59 12.85
N ALA A 132 11.13 0.58 12.40
CA ALA A 132 10.19 1.40 13.18
C ALA A 132 8.89 0.66 13.50
N LEU A 133 8.36 -0.13 12.55
CA LEU A 133 7.19 -0.98 12.78
C LEU A 133 7.50 -2.15 13.73
N THR A 134 8.68 -2.74 13.63
CA THR A 134 9.13 -3.78 14.56
C THR A 134 9.26 -3.23 15.97
N ASP A 135 9.84 -2.04 16.13
CA ASP A 135 9.99 -1.39 17.43
C ASP A 135 8.61 -1.08 18.06
N ALA A 136 7.67 -0.57 17.24
CA ALA A 136 6.30 -0.33 17.70
C ALA A 136 5.59 -1.62 18.12
N THR A 137 5.76 -2.71 17.35
CA THR A 137 5.21 -4.03 17.69
C THR A 137 5.84 -4.58 18.97
N THR A 138 7.15 -4.40 19.14
CA THR A 138 7.87 -4.84 20.34
C THR A 138 7.41 -4.06 21.58
N THR A 139 7.19 -2.76 21.46
CA THR A 139 6.66 -1.94 22.54
C THR A 139 5.26 -2.42 22.95
N LEU A 140 4.38 -2.66 21.98
CA LEU A 140 3.05 -3.21 22.24
C LEU A 140 3.11 -4.58 22.91
N ASP A 141 4.01 -5.45 22.47
CA ASP A 141 4.23 -6.76 23.08
C ASP A 141 4.68 -6.65 24.55
N GLN A 142 5.59 -5.71 24.86
CA GLN A 142 6.02 -5.40 26.22
C GLN A 142 4.88 -4.89 27.09
N ASP A 143 4.04 -3.99 26.57
CA ASP A 143 2.89 -3.46 27.30
C ASP A 143 1.85 -4.55 27.60
N LEU A 144 1.61 -5.46 26.66
CA LEU A 144 0.76 -6.64 26.85
C LEU A 144 1.30 -7.56 27.95
N ASN A 145 2.60 -7.84 27.92
CA ASN A 145 3.26 -8.67 28.95
C ASN A 145 3.21 -8.00 30.32
N ALA A 146 3.48 -6.69 30.41
CA ALA A 146 3.38 -5.93 31.64
C ALA A 146 1.95 -5.90 32.21
N ALA A 147 0.96 -5.90 31.33
CA ALA A 147 -0.44 -6.03 31.73
C ALA A 147 -0.85 -7.47 32.09
N GLY A 148 0.03 -8.47 31.97
CA GLY A 148 -0.26 -9.86 32.27
C GLY A 148 -1.21 -10.54 31.26
N LEU A 149 -1.28 -10.01 30.04
CA LEU A 149 -2.13 -10.54 28.97
C LEU A 149 -1.40 -11.56 28.09
N GLY A 150 -0.11 -11.80 28.33
CA GLY A 150 0.77 -12.51 27.43
C GLY A 150 1.19 -11.65 26.24
N GLY A 151 2.25 -12.02 25.58
CA GLY A 151 2.73 -11.30 24.40
C GLY A 151 1.96 -11.63 23.13
N LEU A 152 2.35 -10.98 22.01
CA LEU A 152 1.86 -11.32 20.69
C LEU A 152 2.37 -12.69 20.28
N GLY A 153 1.47 -13.54 19.80
CA GLY A 153 1.79 -14.91 19.38
C GLY A 153 2.50 -15.01 18.01
N ALA A 154 2.54 -13.91 17.24
CA ALA A 154 3.15 -13.85 15.94
C ALA A 154 3.83 -12.49 15.70
N THR A 155 4.83 -12.49 14.82
CA THR A 155 5.58 -11.29 14.43
C THR A 155 4.99 -10.67 13.18
N MET A 156 5.13 -9.35 13.03
CA MET A 156 4.71 -8.62 11.84
C MET A 156 5.46 -9.13 10.60
N ALA A 157 4.71 -9.43 9.54
CA ALA A 157 5.28 -9.86 8.27
C ALA A 157 5.74 -8.65 7.45
N PHE A 158 6.93 -8.76 6.86
CA PHE A 158 7.53 -7.73 5.99
C PHE A 158 7.83 -8.32 4.62
N ALA A 159 7.92 -7.45 3.62
CA ALA A 159 8.33 -7.86 2.29
C ALA A 159 9.72 -8.52 2.32
N SER A 160 9.83 -9.68 1.69
CA SER A 160 11.07 -10.44 1.53
C SER A 160 11.63 -10.36 0.12
N GLU A 161 10.80 -9.96 -0.85
CA GLU A 161 11.14 -9.91 -2.26
C GLU A 161 11.15 -8.48 -2.78
N TRP A 162 12.15 -8.18 -3.59
CA TRP A 162 12.25 -6.90 -4.29
C TRP A 162 11.22 -6.84 -5.41
N ILE A 163 10.71 -5.64 -5.66
CA ILE A 163 9.89 -5.41 -6.83
C ILE A 163 10.79 -5.25 -8.03
N THR A 164 10.66 -6.19 -8.97
CA THR A 164 11.20 -6.08 -10.32
C THR A 164 10.15 -5.48 -11.25
N SER A 165 10.58 -5.04 -12.42
CA SER A 165 9.66 -4.58 -13.47
C SER A 165 8.68 -5.69 -13.88
N GLU A 166 9.12 -6.95 -13.87
CA GLU A 166 8.30 -8.12 -14.20
C GLU A 166 7.26 -8.39 -13.11
N THR A 167 7.68 -8.37 -11.82
CA THR A 167 6.77 -8.53 -10.68
C THR A 167 5.74 -7.42 -10.65
N PHE A 168 6.15 -6.17 -10.91
CA PHE A 168 5.24 -5.04 -10.98
C PHE A 168 4.22 -5.18 -12.12
N ALA A 169 4.66 -5.64 -13.28
CA ALA A 169 3.79 -5.88 -14.45
C ALA A 169 2.79 -7.02 -14.23
N SER A 170 3.12 -7.98 -13.36
CA SER A 170 2.25 -9.14 -13.03
C SER A 170 1.25 -8.86 -11.91
N LEU A 171 1.34 -7.71 -11.22
CA LEU A 171 0.39 -7.38 -10.16
C LEU A 171 -1.03 -7.26 -10.71
N PRO A 172 -2.01 -7.96 -10.12
CA PRO A 172 -3.38 -7.87 -10.59
C PRO A 172 -3.87 -6.43 -10.43
N SER A 173 -4.39 -5.84 -11.51
CA SER A 173 -5.10 -4.58 -11.47
C SER A 173 -6.39 -4.75 -10.67
N LYS A 174 -6.34 -4.54 -9.36
CA LYS A 174 -7.55 -4.40 -8.58
C LYS A 174 -8.19 -3.07 -8.93
N GLY A 175 -9.27 -3.13 -9.70
CA GLY A 175 -10.11 -1.96 -9.91
C GLY A 175 -10.55 -1.39 -8.57
N GLY A 176 -10.19 -0.15 -8.31
CA GLY A 176 -10.92 0.70 -7.39
C GLY A 176 -10.30 1.08 -6.06
N SER A 177 -9.29 0.43 -5.52
CA SER A 177 -8.59 0.93 -4.32
C SER A 177 -7.32 0.14 -4.06
N GLY A 178 -6.28 0.66 -4.42
CA GLY A 178 -4.95 0.11 -4.35
C GLY A 178 -4.13 0.89 -5.35
N ILE A 179 -2.89 0.61 -5.50
CA ILE A 179 -2.13 1.22 -6.58
C ILE A 179 -2.97 1.05 -7.86
N GLN A 180 -3.63 2.09 -8.28
CA GLN A 180 -4.22 2.21 -9.60
C GLN A 180 -3.06 2.38 -10.59
N GLY A 181 -2.35 1.31 -10.76
CA GLY A 181 -1.39 1.11 -11.80
C GLY A 181 -1.68 -0.29 -12.28
N ALA A 182 -2.69 -0.42 -13.12
CA ALA A 182 -2.62 -1.50 -14.09
C ALA A 182 -1.20 -1.46 -14.64
N PRO A 183 -0.52 -2.61 -14.78
CA PRO A 183 0.66 -2.65 -15.61
C PRO A 183 0.23 -1.97 -16.91
N LEU A 184 0.89 -0.87 -17.24
CA LEU A 184 0.60 -0.19 -18.48
C LEU A 184 0.97 -1.19 -19.56
N ALA A 185 -0.01 -1.97 -19.99
CA ALA A 185 0.14 -2.79 -21.16
C ALA A 185 0.61 -1.83 -22.27
N PRO A 186 1.65 -2.17 -23.03
CA PRO A 186 2.04 -1.35 -24.16
C PRO A 186 0.81 -1.16 -25.00
N ILE A 187 0.35 0.07 -25.09
CA ILE A 187 -0.74 0.44 -25.97
C ILE A 187 -0.11 0.36 -27.36
N ASN A 188 -0.39 -0.75 -28.07
CA ASN A 188 0.00 -0.94 -29.45
C ASN A 188 -0.78 0.02 -30.37
#